data_9d2d22d1ed2525de1a2e9999fd49708a
#
_entry.id   9d2d22d1ed2525de1a2e9999fd49708a
#
_cell.length_a   1.000
_cell.length_b   1.000
_cell.length_c   1.000
_cell.angle_alpha   90.00
_cell.angle_beta   90.00
_cell.angle_gamma   90.00
#
_symmetry.space_group_name_H-M   'P 1'
#
loop_
_entity.id
_entity.type
_entity.pdbx_description
1 polymer ?
#
loop_
_entity_poly.entity_id
_entity_poly.type
_entity_poly.pdbx_seq_one_letter_code
_entity_poly.pdbx_strand_id
1 'polypeptide(L)'
;PQGIGIIIEHPGFLRDYSGFQNLKLLARLQKKITDEKIKESIRLVGLDPEDKKKVGKFSLGMRQRLGIAQAIMESPDILILDEPMNGLDKHGVEDMRKLLVQLKEEGTTILVASHNPLDIEILCDEVYEMDAGAITKVH
;
A
#
# COMPACT_ATOMS: atom_id res chain seq x y z
N PRO A 1 17.01 -10.35 3.50
CA PRO A 1 15.68 -9.73 3.36
C PRO A 1 15.55 -9.02 2.03
N GLN A 2 14.39 -9.07 1.45
CA GLN A 2 14.09 -8.45 0.16
C GLN A 2 13.89 -6.93 0.24
N GLY A 3 13.93 -6.37 1.43
CA GLY A 3 13.75 -4.96 1.64
C GLY A 3 12.46 -4.60 2.32
N ILE A 4 12.23 -3.30 2.44
CA ILE A 4 11.08 -2.73 3.13
C ILE A 4 10.26 -1.90 2.17
N GLY A 5 8.96 -2.18 2.08
CA GLY A 5 8.02 -1.33 1.36
C GLY A 5 7.38 -0.35 2.35
N ILE A 6 7.42 0.93 2.03
CA ILE A 6 6.89 1.96 2.91
C ILE A 6 5.89 2.82 2.15
N ILE A 7 4.71 3.02 2.76
CA ILE A 7 3.77 4.03 2.31
C ILE A 7 3.58 5.05 3.40
N ILE A 8 3.87 6.28 3.06
CA ILE A 8 3.60 7.44 3.90
C ILE A 8 2.32 8.09 3.41
N GLU A 9 1.68 8.86 4.26
CA GLU A 9 0.38 9.47 4.08
C GLU A 9 0.18 10.21 2.74
N HIS A 10 1.24 10.71 2.11
CA HIS A 10 1.16 11.45 0.84
C HIS A 10 2.25 11.00 -0.13
N PRO A 11 2.00 9.94 -0.93
CA PRO A 11 2.97 9.53 -1.95
C PRO A 11 3.19 10.66 -2.96
N GLY A 12 4.46 10.99 -3.23
CA GLY A 12 4.83 12.07 -4.14
C GLY A 12 4.84 11.59 -5.59
N PHE A 13 3.68 11.37 -6.19
CA PHE A 13 3.58 11.01 -7.59
C PHE A 13 3.63 12.23 -8.50
N LEU A 14 4.12 12.00 -9.74
CA LEU A 14 4.12 13.02 -10.76
C LEU A 14 2.71 13.14 -11.35
N ARG A 15 2.15 14.34 -11.29
CA ARG A 15 0.75 14.57 -11.60
C ARG A 15 0.40 14.41 -13.09
N ASP A 16 1.38 14.64 -13.97
CA ASP A 16 1.17 14.63 -15.42
C ASP A 16 1.34 13.25 -16.06
N TYR A 17 1.65 12.23 -15.25
CA TYR A 17 1.82 10.87 -15.71
C TYR A 17 0.72 9.95 -15.17
N SER A 18 0.50 8.84 -15.88
CA SER A 18 -0.44 7.81 -15.44
C SER A 18 0.10 7.04 -14.23
N GLY A 19 -0.73 6.19 -13.64
CA GLY A 19 -0.30 5.32 -12.55
C GLY A 19 0.84 4.41 -12.96
N PHE A 20 0.70 3.73 -14.10
CA PHE A 20 1.75 2.84 -14.60
C PHE A 20 3.06 3.60 -14.86
N GLN A 21 2.99 4.77 -15.51
CA GLN A 21 4.18 5.56 -15.80
C GLN A 21 4.90 6.00 -14.53
N ASN A 22 4.16 6.39 -13.51
CA ASN A 22 4.73 6.75 -12.21
C ASN A 22 5.50 5.58 -11.62
N LEU A 23 4.89 4.40 -11.56
CA LEU A 23 5.54 3.22 -10.97
C LEU A 23 6.72 2.77 -11.80
N LYS A 24 6.65 2.88 -13.12
CA LYS A 24 7.77 2.53 -13.99
C LYS A 24 8.98 3.42 -13.76
N LEU A 25 8.78 4.73 -13.58
CA LEU A 25 9.88 5.64 -13.26
C LEU A 25 10.57 5.26 -11.95
N LEU A 26 9.79 4.91 -10.94
CA LEU A 26 10.32 4.46 -9.65
C LEU A 26 11.03 3.11 -9.79
N ALA A 27 10.49 2.22 -10.59
CA ALA A 27 11.08 0.90 -10.82
C ALA A 27 12.43 0.95 -11.54
N ARG A 28 12.71 2.01 -12.28
CA ARG A 28 14.02 2.20 -12.95
C ARG A 28 15.17 2.28 -11.96
N LEU A 29 14.89 2.67 -10.71
CA LEU A 29 15.88 2.68 -9.64
C LEU A 29 16.17 1.26 -9.13
N GLN A 30 15.29 0.31 -9.45
CA GLN A 30 15.36 -1.09 -9.04
C GLN A 30 15.30 -1.96 -10.31
N LYS A 31 16.43 -2.36 -10.85
CA LYS A 31 16.52 -3.05 -12.13
C LYS A 31 15.79 -4.40 -12.24
N LYS A 32 15.25 -4.91 -11.14
CA LYS A 32 14.61 -6.24 -11.10
C LYS A 32 13.11 -6.22 -11.27
N ILE A 33 12.50 -5.04 -11.38
CA ILE A 33 11.05 -4.93 -11.47
C ILE A 33 10.64 -4.84 -12.94
N THR A 34 9.90 -5.85 -13.40
CA THR A 34 9.43 -5.91 -14.79
C THR A 34 8.14 -5.13 -14.95
N ASP A 35 7.81 -4.78 -16.20
CA ASP A 35 6.53 -4.13 -16.51
C ASP A 35 5.35 -5.00 -16.08
N GLU A 36 5.43 -6.32 -16.24
CA GLU A 36 4.38 -7.23 -15.82
C GLU A 36 4.18 -7.22 -14.30
N LYS A 37 5.26 -7.14 -13.54
CA LYS A 37 5.17 -7.04 -12.07
C LYS A 37 4.51 -5.74 -11.65
N ILE A 38 4.82 -4.63 -12.32
CA ILE A 38 4.19 -3.33 -12.06
C ILE A 38 2.68 -3.43 -12.35
N LYS A 39 2.32 -3.96 -13.51
CA LYS A 39 0.92 -4.10 -13.91
C LYS A 39 0.14 -5.00 -12.95
N GLU A 40 0.74 -6.12 -12.54
CA GLU A 40 0.12 -7.01 -11.56
C GLU A 40 -0.15 -6.29 -10.25
N SER A 41 0.83 -5.52 -9.76
CA SER A 41 0.68 -4.78 -8.51
C SER A 41 -0.46 -3.75 -8.60
N ILE A 42 -0.59 -3.08 -9.74
CA ILE A 42 -1.68 -2.12 -9.97
C ILE A 42 -3.04 -2.85 -9.97
N ARG A 43 -3.14 -4.02 -10.59
CA ARG A 43 -4.37 -4.82 -10.58
C ARG A 43 -4.73 -5.28 -9.16
N LEU A 44 -3.74 -5.69 -8.38
CA LEU A 44 -3.97 -6.18 -7.02
C LEU A 44 -4.62 -5.13 -6.13
N VAL A 45 -4.33 -3.86 -6.35
CA VAL A 45 -4.95 -2.78 -5.57
C VAL A 45 -6.27 -2.29 -6.18
N GLY A 46 -6.75 -2.93 -7.25
CA GLY A 46 -8.03 -2.59 -7.86
C GLY A 46 -7.99 -1.45 -8.86
N LEU A 47 -6.82 -1.11 -9.38
CA LEU A 47 -6.67 -0.12 -10.45
C LEU A 47 -6.39 -0.82 -11.78
N ASP A 48 -6.62 -0.11 -12.87
CA ASP A 48 -6.34 -0.62 -14.23
C ASP A 48 -4.96 -0.12 -14.69
N PRO A 49 -4.00 -1.04 -14.93
CA PRO A 49 -2.67 -0.63 -15.38
C PRO A 49 -2.64 -0.02 -16.79
N GLU A 50 -3.69 -0.23 -17.57
CA GLU A 50 -3.80 0.32 -18.92
C GLU A 50 -4.50 1.68 -18.95
N ASP A 51 -5.04 2.14 -17.82
CA ASP A 51 -5.70 3.44 -17.72
C ASP A 51 -4.69 4.57 -17.93
N LYS A 52 -4.99 5.44 -18.89
CA LYS A 52 -4.11 6.57 -19.23
C LYS A 52 -4.42 7.82 -18.41
N LYS A 53 -5.38 7.75 -17.49
CA LYS A 53 -5.71 8.89 -16.63
C LYS A 53 -4.48 9.33 -15.85
N LYS A 54 -4.23 10.63 -15.84
CA LYS A 54 -3.11 11.23 -15.11
C LYS A 54 -3.38 11.21 -13.61
N VAL A 55 -2.35 10.95 -12.82
CA VAL A 55 -2.47 10.88 -11.36
C VAL A 55 -3.01 12.18 -10.77
N GLY A 56 -2.73 13.32 -11.39
CA GLY A 56 -3.29 14.60 -10.97
C GLY A 56 -4.81 14.63 -10.92
N LYS A 57 -5.47 13.73 -11.65
CA LYS A 57 -6.94 13.60 -11.68
C LYS A 57 -7.46 12.44 -10.84
N PHE A 58 -6.59 11.74 -10.14
CA PHE A 58 -7.01 10.65 -9.25
C PHE A 58 -7.73 11.18 -8.03
N SER A 59 -8.71 10.44 -7.54
CA SER A 59 -9.27 10.66 -6.21
C SER A 59 -8.22 10.34 -5.14
N LEU A 60 -8.47 10.75 -3.90
CA LEU A 60 -7.61 10.38 -2.79
C LEU A 60 -7.49 8.87 -2.65
N GLY A 61 -8.61 8.14 -2.77
CA GLY A 61 -8.61 6.68 -2.72
C GLY A 61 -7.79 6.03 -3.82
N MET A 62 -7.85 6.57 -5.04
CA MET A 62 -7.05 6.07 -6.16
C MET A 62 -5.56 6.30 -5.92
N ARG A 63 -5.18 7.46 -5.42
CA ARG A 63 -3.78 7.75 -5.07
C ARG A 63 -3.29 6.84 -3.94
N GLN A 64 -4.16 6.58 -2.96
CA GLN A 64 -3.84 5.66 -1.86
C GLN A 64 -3.58 4.24 -2.39
N ARG A 65 -4.43 3.76 -3.27
CA ARG A 65 -4.26 2.44 -3.89
C ARG A 65 -2.96 2.37 -4.70
N LEU A 66 -2.65 3.40 -5.46
CA LEU A 66 -1.41 3.43 -6.25
C LEU A 66 -0.18 3.42 -5.34
N GLY A 67 -0.24 4.13 -4.22
CA GLY A 67 0.83 4.10 -3.22
C GLY A 67 1.10 2.70 -2.68
N ILE A 68 0.02 1.95 -2.42
CA ILE A 68 0.15 0.57 -1.96
C ILE A 68 0.74 -0.31 -3.07
N ALA A 69 0.31 -0.12 -4.32
CA ALA A 69 0.91 -0.84 -5.45
C ALA A 69 2.41 -0.60 -5.55
N GLN A 70 2.84 0.65 -5.35
CA GLN A 70 4.27 0.98 -5.34
C GLN A 70 5.03 0.18 -4.29
N ALA A 71 4.48 0.10 -3.08
CA ALA A 71 5.14 -0.61 -1.99
C ALA A 71 5.23 -2.11 -2.25
N ILE A 72 4.18 -2.71 -2.82
CA ILE A 72 4.15 -4.17 -3.03
C ILE A 72 4.85 -4.62 -4.31
N MET A 73 5.07 -3.73 -5.29
CA MET A 73 5.71 -4.14 -6.54
C MET A 73 7.14 -4.63 -6.35
N GLU A 74 7.78 -4.23 -5.26
CA GLU A 74 9.14 -4.65 -4.94
C GLU A 74 9.19 -5.99 -4.20
N SER A 75 8.04 -6.61 -3.95
CA SER A 75 7.92 -7.86 -3.18
C SER A 75 8.64 -7.80 -1.84
N PRO A 76 8.33 -6.82 -0.99
CA PRO A 76 9.07 -6.62 0.26
C PRO A 76 8.77 -7.72 1.27
N ASP A 77 9.73 -8.03 2.14
CA ASP A 77 9.52 -8.92 3.28
C ASP A 77 8.77 -8.21 4.40
N ILE A 78 8.95 -6.90 4.50
CA ILE A 78 8.32 -6.07 5.52
C ILE A 78 7.60 -4.92 4.82
N LEU A 79 6.32 -4.76 5.10
CA LEU A 79 5.48 -3.72 4.55
C LEU A 79 5.01 -2.82 5.69
N ILE A 80 5.30 -1.53 5.60
CA ILE A 80 4.90 -0.55 6.60
C ILE A 80 3.87 0.39 5.99
N LEU A 81 2.69 0.40 6.57
CA LEU A 81 1.56 1.18 6.08
C LEU A 81 1.06 2.14 7.15
N ASP A 82 0.96 3.43 6.80
CA ASP A 82 0.39 4.44 7.68
C ASP A 82 -1.00 4.82 7.18
N GLU A 83 -2.02 4.55 7.97
CA GLU A 83 -3.42 4.80 7.65
C GLU A 83 -3.79 4.32 6.23
N PRO A 84 -3.59 3.02 5.91
CA PRO A 84 -3.74 2.54 4.53
C PRO A 84 -5.18 2.60 4.00
N MET A 85 -6.16 2.68 4.88
CA MET A 85 -7.58 2.74 4.49
C MET A 85 -8.06 4.16 4.24
N ASN A 86 -7.21 5.17 4.49
CA ASN A 86 -7.59 6.56 4.36
C ASN A 86 -8.02 6.90 2.92
N GLY A 87 -9.17 7.54 2.78
CA GLY A 87 -9.71 7.92 1.47
C GLY A 87 -10.43 6.81 0.72
N LEU A 88 -10.47 5.59 1.26
CA LEU A 88 -11.18 4.48 0.62
C LEU A 88 -12.64 4.44 1.08
N ASP A 89 -13.55 4.10 0.16
CA ASP A 89 -14.92 3.83 0.52
C ASP A 89 -15.04 2.44 1.16
N LYS A 90 -16.24 2.06 1.58
CA LYS A 90 -16.47 0.79 2.25
C LYS A 90 -15.97 -0.40 1.43
N HIS A 91 -16.25 -0.40 0.14
CA HIS A 91 -15.84 -1.48 -0.76
C HIS A 91 -14.31 -1.53 -0.92
N GLY A 92 -13.69 -0.37 -1.06
CA GLY A 92 -12.23 -0.27 -1.15
C GLY A 92 -11.54 -0.73 0.13
N VAL A 93 -12.12 -0.44 1.29
CA VAL A 93 -11.60 -0.92 2.58
C VAL A 93 -11.65 -2.44 2.64
N GLU A 94 -12.75 -3.05 2.23
CA GLU A 94 -12.88 -4.51 2.21
C GLU A 94 -11.85 -5.16 1.28
N ASP A 95 -11.68 -4.60 0.09
CA ASP A 95 -10.69 -5.10 -0.87
C ASP A 95 -9.28 -4.99 -0.32
N MET A 96 -8.96 -3.88 0.32
CA MET A 96 -7.64 -3.67 0.90
C MET A 96 -7.36 -4.63 2.05
N ARG A 97 -8.36 -4.89 2.90
CA ARG A 97 -8.22 -5.88 3.99
C ARG A 97 -7.91 -7.26 3.43
N LYS A 98 -8.61 -7.67 2.38
CA LYS A 98 -8.37 -8.97 1.74
C LYS A 98 -6.95 -9.05 1.18
N LEU A 99 -6.48 -7.98 0.54
CA LEU A 99 -5.13 -7.93 -0.01
C LEU A 99 -4.08 -8.07 1.09
N LEU A 100 -4.23 -7.33 2.18
CA LEU A 100 -3.27 -7.38 3.28
C LEU A 100 -3.23 -8.75 3.95
N VAL A 101 -4.38 -9.39 4.13
CA VAL A 101 -4.45 -10.76 4.66
C VAL A 101 -3.74 -11.74 3.71
N GLN A 102 -3.97 -11.60 2.42
CA GLN A 102 -3.30 -12.44 1.42
C GLN A 102 -1.78 -12.30 1.48
N LEU A 103 -1.27 -11.06 1.54
CA LEU A 103 0.16 -10.80 1.63
C LEU A 103 0.77 -11.40 2.89
N LYS A 104 0.06 -11.29 4.01
CA LYS A 104 0.47 -11.88 5.27
C LYS A 104 0.57 -13.41 5.16
N GLU A 105 -0.43 -14.04 4.57
CA GLU A 105 -0.43 -15.50 4.36
C GLU A 105 0.71 -15.96 3.45
N GLU A 106 1.15 -15.10 2.54
CA GLU A 106 2.28 -15.37 1.67
C GLU A 106 3.63 -15.10 2.34
N GLY A 107 3.64 -14.68 3.59
CA GLY A 107 4.84 -14.51 4.38
C GLY A 107 5.32 -13.07 4.57
N THR A 108 4.57 -12.09 4.11
CA THR A 108 4.92 -10.68 4.32
C THR A 108 4.60 -10.26 5.75
N THR A 109 5.56 -9.65 6.42
CA THR A 109 5.33 -9.01 7.72
C THR A 109 4.77 -7.62 7.49
N ILE A 110 3.63 -7.31 8.10
CA ILE A 110 2.96 -6.04 7.86
C ILE A 110 2.83 -5.27 9.17
N LEU A 111 3.32 -4.03 9.15
CA LEU A 111 3.15 -3.07 10.24
C LEU A 111 2.13 -2.02 9.78
N VAL A 112 1.05 -1.89 10.53
CA VAL A 112 -0.01 -0.92 10.21
C VAL A 112 -0.15 0.07 11.35
N ALA A 113 -0.05 1.36 11.03
CA ALA A 113 -0.43 2.42 11.95
C ALA A 113 -1.85 2.85 11.60
N SER A 114 -2.76 2.78 12.56
CA SER A 114 -4.17 3.09 12.35
C SER A 114 -4.81 3.63 13.61
N HIS A 115 -5.75 4.55 13.42
CA HIS A 115 -6.62 5.05 14.50
C HIS A 115 -7.98 4.34 14.50
N ASN A 116 -8.23 3.45 13.55
CA ASN A 116 -9.50 2.74 13.44
C ASN A 116 -9.44 1.42 14.21
N PRO A 117 -10.17 1.30 15.34
CA PRO A 117 -10.15 0.07 16.15
C PRO A 117 -10.59 -1.18 15.39
N LEU A 118 -11.50 -1.03 14.42
CA LEU A 118 -11.99 -2.15 13.63
C LEU A 118 -10.91 -2.74 12.73
N ASP A 119 -10.11 -1.87 12.10
CA ASP A 119 -9.00 -2.33 11.25
C ASP A 119 -7.96 -3.07 12.10
N ILE A 120 -7.68 -2.55 13.28
CA ILE A 120 -6.75 -3.16 14.22
C ILE A 120 -7.24 -4.55 14.62
N GLU A 121 -8.52 -4.67 14.96
CA GLU A 121 -9.12 -5.94 15.40
C GLU A 121 -9.10 -7.00 14.29
N ILE A 122 -9.43 -6.60 13.06
CA ILE A 122 -9.55 -7.54 11.93
C ILE A 122 -8.19 -7.96 11.39
N LEU A 123 -7.23 -7.02 11.29
CA LEU A 123 -5.99 -7.25 10.56
C LEU A 123 -4.81 -7.67 11.42
N CYS A 124 -4.80 -7.29 12.70
CA CYS A 124 -3.59 -7.39 13.50
C CYS A 124 -3.56 -8.63 14.40
N ASP A 125 -2.45 -9.36 14.35
CA ASP A 125 -2.16 -10.46 15.27
C ASP A 125 -1.65 -9.94 16.60
N GLU A 126 -0.87 -8.85 16.56
CA GLU A 126 -0.34 -8.19 17.73
C GLU A 126 -0.64 -6.70 17.65
N VAL A 127 -1.03 -6.11 18.77
CA VAL A 127 -1.40 -4.70 18.83
C VAL A 127 -0.55 -3.99 19.86
N TYR A 128 0.02 -2.85 19.45
CA TYR A 128 0.79 -1.96 20.31
C TYR A 128 0.15 -0.59 20.33
N GLU A 129 0.07 0.02 21.48
CA GLU A 129 -0.44 1.37 21.64
C GLU A 129 0.72 2.32 21.93
N MET A 130 0.78 3.45 21.21
CA MET A 130 1.77 4.49 21.45
C MET A 130 1.09 5.66 22.16
N ASP A 131 1.61 6.03 23.32
CA ASP A 131 1.13 7.16 24.09
C ASP A 131 2.32 7.89 24.72
N ALA A 132 2.40 9.19 24.46
CA ALA A 132 3.45 10.06 25.03
C ALA A 132 4.87 9.51 24.82
N GLY A 133 5.13 8.91 23.67
CA GLY A 133 6.45 8.35 23.33
C GLY A 133 6.71 6.96 23.90
N ALA A 134 5.75 6.35 24.62
CA ALA A 134 5.87 5.00 25.15
C ALA A 134 5.09 4.01 24.29
N ILE A 135 5.61 2.80 24.14
CA ILE A 135 4.95 1.72 23.41
C ILE A 135 4.54 0.64 24.39
N THR A 136 3.26 0.27 24.36
CA THR A 136 2.72 -0.75 25.23
C THR A 136 2.01 -1.81 24.39
N LYS A 137 2.31 -3.09 24.63
CA LYS A 137 1.60 -4.19 23.95
C LYS A 137 0.21 -4.35 24.56
N VAL A 138 -0.82 -4.34 23.71
CA VAL A 138 -2.21 -4.47 24.13
C VAL A 138 -2.68 -5.91 24.09
N HIS A 139 -2.38 -6.63 23.00
CA HIS A 139 -2.63 -8.07 22.91
C HIS A 139 -1.91 -8.73 21.72
#